data_310dc6324c6f2e14bc8c298162631d9f
#
_entry.id   310dc6324c6f2e14bc8c298162631d9f
#
_cell.length_a   1.000
_cell.length_b   1.000
_cell.length_c   1.000
_cell.angle_alpha   90.00
_cell.angle_beta   90.00
_cell.angle_gamma   90.00
#
_symmetry.space_group_name_H-M   'P 1'
#
loop_
_entity.id
_entity.type
_entity.pdbx_description
1 polymer ?
#
loop_
_entity_poly.entity_id
_entity_poly.type
_entity_poly.pdbx_seq_one_letter_code
_entity_poly.pdbx_strand_id
1 'polypeptide(L)' 'MANAMLTENTLVLRYQIGVNDEGKDVFKQQNFKRVSSLATEEELLDLADLVGGVIDFSVSEVKKEQTFVLARI' A
#
# COMPACT_ATOMS: atom_id res chain seq x y z
N MET A 1 -9.21 -10.83 29.10
CA MET A 1 -8.52 -11.09 27.83
C MET A 1 -8.74 -9.95 26.86
N ALA A 2 -7.78 -9.71 25.98
CA ALA A 2 -7.92 -8.73 24.91
C ALA A 2 -8.01 -9.45 23.57
N ASN A 3 -8.76 -8.89 22.66
CA ASN A 3 -8.92 -9.43 21.31
C ASN A 3 -8.63 -8.35 20.28
N ALA A 4 -8.16 -8.74 19.12
CA ALA A 4 -7.87 -7.84 18.02
C ALA A 4 -8.62 -8.33 16.78
N MET A 5 -9.36 -7.41 16.13
CA MET A 5 -10.10 -7.71 14.92
C MET A 5 -9.56 -6.84 13.79
N LEU A 6 -9.17 -7.46 12.69
CA LEU A 6 -8.73 -6.74 11.50
C LEU A 6 -9.93 -6.06 10.84
N THR A 7 -9.89 -4.72 10.75
CA THR A 7 -10.97 -3.94 10.17
C THR A 7 -10.62 -3.38 8.80
N GLU A 8 -9.35 -3.14 8.54
CA GLU A 8 -8.87 -2.64 7.25
C GLU A 8 -7.57 -3.29 6.86
N ASN A 9 -7.44 -3.58 5.58
CA ASN A 9 -6.21 -4.06 4.99
C ASN A 9 -6.01 -3.29 3.68
N THR A 10 -4.96 -2.47 3.63
CA THR A 10 -4.73 -1.53 2.54
C THR A 10 -3.36 -1.76 1.93
N LEU A 11 -3.31 -1.83 0.61
CA LEU A 11 -2.06 -1.83 -0.15
C LEU A 11 -1.76 -0.40 -0.55
N VAL A 12 -0.59 0.11 -0.18
CA VAL A 12 -0.17 1.48 -0.48
C VAL A 12 1.03 1.43 -1.41
N LEU A 13 0.90 2.09 -2.57
CA LEU A 13 1.97 2.20 -3.54
C LEU A 13 2.46 3.64 -3.60
N ARG A 14 3.77 3.81 -3.48
CA ARG A 14 4.41 5.11 -3.63
C ARG A 14 5.30 5.08 -4.85
N TYR A 15 5.15 6.05 -5.73
CA TYR A 15 5.93 6.13 -6.96
C TYR A 15 6.36 7.55 -7.25
N GLN A 16 7.52 7.67 -7.91
CA GLN A 16 8.08 8.95 -8.28
C GLN A 16 7.48 9.41 -9.61
N ILE A 17 6.95 10.63 -9.64
CA ILE A 17 6.32 11.20 -10.85
C ILE A 17 7.19 12.23 -11.53
N GLY A 18 8.28 12.66 -10.91
CA GLY A 18 9.18 13.63 -11.50
C GLY A 18 9.94 14.41 -10.46
N VAL A 19 10.40 15.58 -10.86
CA VAL A 19 11.18 16.50 -10.04
C VAL A 19 10.48 17.85 -10.06
N ASN A 20 10.41 18.53 -8.91
CA ASN A 20 9.80 19.86 -8.85
C ASN A 20 10.78 20.96 -9.28
N ASP A 21 10.33 22.21 -9.27
CA ASP A 21 11.13 23.37 -9.70
C ASP A 21 12.39 23.59 -8.85
N GLU A 22 12.42 23.04 -7.63
CA GLU A 22 13.56 23.11 -6.72
C GLU A 22 14.54 21.94 -6.89
N GLY A 23 14.28 21.05 -7.84
CA GLY A 23 15.12 19.88 -8.08
C GLY A 23 14.88 18.72 -7.12
N LYS A 24 13.79 18.76 -6.35
CA LYS A 24 13.45 17.69 -5.40
C LYS A 24 12.51 16.68 -6.03
N ASP A 25 12.70 15.43 -5.67
CA ASP A 25 11.84 14.33 -6.15
C ASP A 25 10.41 14.52 -5.66
N VAL A 26 9.46 14.32 -6.57
CA VAL A 26 8.03 14.38 -6.26
C VAL A 26 7.45 12.98 -6.34
N PHE A 27 6.73 12.58 -5.28
CA PHE A 27 6.12 11.26 -5.20
C PHE A 27 4.61 11.38 -5.16
N LYS A 28 3.95 10.39 -5.70
CA LYS A 28 2.51 10.17 -5.51
C LYS A 28 2.30 8.86 -4.79
N GLN A 29 1.18 8.80 -4.07
CA GLN A 29 0.79 7.62 -3.33
C GLN A 29 -0.60 7.19 -3.77
N GLN A 30 -0.78 5.91 -3.99
CA GLN A 30 -2.06 5.34 -4.34
C GLN A 30 -2.42 4.24 -3.35
N ASN A 31 -3.62 4.29 -2.83
CA ASN A 31 -4.09 3.36 -1.82
C ASN A 31 -5.17 2.44 -2.41
N PHE A 32 -5.00 1.14 -2.23
CA PHE A 32 -6.00 0.14 -2.59
C PHE A 32 -6.57 -0.44 -1.30
N LYS A 33 -7.75 0.01 -0.93
CA LYS A 33 -8.43 -0.45 0.28
C LYS A 33 -9.15 -1.78 0.03
N ARG A 34 -9.50 -2.45 1.10
CA ARG A 34 -10.24 -3.72 1.06
C ARG A 34 -9.47 -4.84 0.36
N VAL A 35 -8.15 -4.83 0.48
CA VAL A 35 -7.35 -5.95 0.03
C VAL A 35 -7.66 -7.15 0.92
N SER A 36 -7.70 -8.34 0.33
CA SER A 36 -7.99 -9.56 1.08
C SER A 36 -7.02 -9.75 2.24
N SER A 37 -7.54 -10.05 3.42
CA SER A 37 -6.71 -10.35 4.58
C SER A 37 -5.94 -11.67 4.43
N LEU A 38 -6.34 -12.49 3.46
CA LEU A 38 -5.69 -13.77 3.15
C LEU A 38 -4.58 -13.63 2.10
N ALA A 39 -4.43 -12.44 1.51
CA ALA A 39 -3.38 -12.21 0.51
C ALA A 39 -2.00 -12.27 1.18
N THR A 40 -1.08 -13.01 0.55
CA THR A 40 0.30 -13.08 1.01
C THR A 40 1.07 -11.84 0.59
N GLU A 41 2.22 -11.60 1.22
CA GLU A 41 3.11 -10.50 0.83
C GLU A 41 3.53 -10.63 -0.62
N GLU A 42 3.77 -11.84 -1.10
CA GLU A 42 4.16 -12.09 -2.49
C GLU A 42 3.03 -11.72 -3.46
N GLU A 43 1.79 -12.09 -3.14
CA GLU A 43 0.63 -11.72 -3.95
C GLU A 43 0.44 -10.20 -4.00
N LEU A 44 0.68 -9.50 -2.90
CA LEU A 44 0.59 -8.05 -2.85
C LEU A 44 1.68 -7.39 -3.70
N LEU A 45 2.90 -7.93 -3.69
CA LEU A 45 3.98 -7.44 -4.55
C LEU A 45 3.68 -7.68 -6.02
N ASP A 46 3.09 -8.83 -6.37
CA ASP A 46 2.68 -9.13 -7.74
C ASP A 46 1.61 -8.14 -8.22
N LEU A 47 0.65 -7.81 -7.36
CA LEU A 47 -0.36 -6.80 -7.66
C LEU A 47 0.29 -5.43 -7.86
N ALA A 48 1.26 -5.07 -7.03
CA ALA A 48 2.00 -3.81 -7.15
C ALA A 48 2.73 -3.73 -8.49
N ASP A 49 3.33 -4.82 -8.95
CA ASP A 49 4.02 -4.88 -10.23
C ASP A 49 3.05 -4.66 -11.40
N LEU A 50 1.86 -5.25 -11.33
CA LEU A 50 0.83 -5.05 -12.35
C LEU A 50 0.39 -3.59 -12.40
N VAL A 51 0.15 -2.97 -11.25
CA VAL A 51 -0.26 -1.57 -11.16
C VAL A 51 0.87 -0.66 -11.66
N GLY A 52 2.11 -0.95 -11.30
CA GLY A 52 3.28 -0.19 -11.76
C GLY A 52 3.40 -0.17 -13.28
N GLY A 53 3.10 -1.30 -13.93
CA GLY A 53 3.07 -1.38 -15.39
C GLY A 53 1.99 -0.51 -16.02
N VAL A 54 0.85 -0.36 -15.36
CA VAL A 54 -0.28 0.45 -15.85
C VAL A 54 -0.02 1.94 -15.68
N ILE A 55 0.54 2.36 -14.54
CA ILE A 55 0.75 3.79 -14.23
C ILE A 55 1.98 4.38 -14.94
N ASP A 56 2.80 3.55 -15.55
CA ASP A 56 3.99 3.99 -16.31
C ASP A 56 5.02 4.79 -15.49
N PHE A 57 5.06 4.54 -14.18
CA PHE A 57 6.04 5.13 -13.27
C PHE A 57 6.70 4.04 -12.43
N SER A 58 7.94 4.28 -12.03
CA SER A 58 8.65 3.35 -11.15
C SER A 58 8.06 3.37 -9.74
N VAL A 59 7.64 2.22 -9.26
CA VAL A 59 7.17 2.09 -7.89
C VAL A 59 8.38 2.14 -6.95
N SER A 60 8.39 3.11 -6.05
CA SER A 60 9.50 3.33 -5.11
C SER A 60 9.30 2.55 -3.82
N GLU A 61 8.06 2.36 -3.40
CA GLU A 61 7.75 1.73 -2.13
C GLU A 61 6.39 1.04 -2.19
N VAL A 62 6.32 -0.15 -1.60
CA VAL A 62 5.07 -0.91 -1.45
C VAL A 62 4.87 -1.15 0.04
N LYS A 63 3.73 -0.73 0.57
CA LYS A 63 3.38 -0.91 1.98
C LYS A 63 2.09 -1.68 2.13
N LYS A 64 2.04 -2.50 3.16
CA LYS A 64 0.80 -3.13 3.62
C LYS A 64 0.43 -2.49 4.94
N GLU A 65 -0.74 -1.83 4.98
CA GLU A 65 -1.24 -1.19 6.19
C GLU A 65 -2.47 -1.94 6.69
N GLN A 66 -2.49 -2.23 7.99
CA GLN A 66 -3.58 -2.96 8.62
C GLN A 66 -4.06 -2.21 9.84
N THR A 67 -5.38 -2.14 9.99
CA THR A 67 -6.01 -1.52 11.15
C THR A 67 -6.74 -2.58 11.96
N PHE A 68 -6.50 -2.59 13.25
CA PHE A 68 -7.12 -3.52 14.17
C PHE A 68 -7.94 -2.77 15.21
N VAL A 69 -9.12 -3.30 15.52
CA VAL A 69 -9.90 -2.85 16.66
C VAL A 69 -9.58 -3.78 17.83
N LEU A 70 -9.22 -3.19 18.95
CA LEU A 70 -8.90 -3.94 20.16
C LEU A 70 -10.10 -3.90 21.11
N ALA A 71 -10.42 -5.03 21.67
CA ALA A 71 -11.53 -5.16 22.60
C ALA A 71 -11.10 -6.01 23.81
N ARG A 72 -11.67 -5.70 24.95
CA ARG A 72 -11.53 -6.54 26.15
C ARG A 72 -12.73 -7.45 26.26
N ILE A 73 -12.44 -8.66 26.56
CA ILE A 73 -13.47 -9.69 26.78
C ILE A 73 -13.52 -10.03 28.24
#